data_fa579cb7206890879e183a12e73e11a2
#
_entry.id   fa579cb7206890879e183a12e73e11a2
#
_cell.length_a   1.000
_cell.length_b   1.000
_cell.length_c   1.000
_cell.angle_alpha   90.00
_cell.angle_beta   90.00
_cell.angle_gamma   90.00
#
_symmetry.space_group_name_H-M   'P 1'
#
loop_
_entity.id
_entity.type
_entity.pdbx_description
1 polymer ?
#
loop_
_entity_poly.entity_id
_entity_poly.type
_entity_poly.pdbx_seq_one_letter_code
_entity_poly.pdbx_strand_id
1 'polypeptide(L)'
;MRAGLLSEVVNIYRPTVTVNTLGEQVTVYSMVHAYRARVMHRSHGRENFNGDIIYPNTQTLQMRIYVDVHDNDIIKFQDHYYRITQAPLVDRDQQCVTLEIEQVIEDINIQ
;
A
#
# COMPACT_ATOMS: atom_id res chain seq x y z
N MET A 1 20.33 0.77 5.93
CA MET A 1 19.61 1.61 4.95
C MET A 1 19.90 3.06 5.17
N ARG A 2 20.19 3.78 4.13
CA ARG A 2 20.48 5.22 4.22
C ARG A 2 19.19 6.03 4.17
N ALA A 3 19.06 7.01 5.06
CA ALA A 3 17.87 7.85 5.11
C ALA A 3 17.64 8.63 3.81
N GLY A 4 18.71 9.03 3.10
CA GLY A 4 18.62 9.77 1.84
C GLY A 4 17.98 8.99 0.68
N LEU A 5 17.87 7.65 0.81
CA LEU A 5 17.20 6.83 -0.18
C LEU A 5 15.68 6.81 0.00
N LEU A 6 15.19 7.29 1.14
CA LEU A 6 13.77 7.33 1.46
C LEU A 6 13.17 8.64 0.95
N SER A 7 12.95 8.73 -0.35
CA SER A 7 12.57 9.97 -1.02
C SER A 7 11.07 10.16 -1.19
N GLU A 8 10.29 9.10 -1.03
CA GLU A 8 8.85 9.13 -1.25
C GLU A 8 8.10 9.07 0.07
N VAL A 9 6.95 9.75 0.14
CA VAL A 9 6.08 9.71 1.31
C VAL A 9 4.88 8.83 0.98
N VAL A 10 4.60 7.86 1.84
CA VAL A 10 3.45 7.00 1.71
C VAL A 10 2.56 7.17 2.94
N ASN A 11 1.25 7.15 2.73
CA ASN A 11 0.26 7.23 3.80
C ASN A 11 -0.35 5.85 4.01
N ILE A 12 -0.45 5.45 5.26
CA ILE A 12 -1.01 4.15 5.63
C ILE A 12 -2.43 4.34 6.13
N TYR A 13 -3.37 3.64 5.51
CA TYR A 13 -4.78 3.62 5.90
C TYR A 13 -5.14 2.26 6.44
N ARG A 14 -5.81 2.24 7.58
CA ARG A 14 -6.15 0.98 8.26
C ARG A 14 -7.66 0.77 8.28
N PRO A 15 -8.13 -0.46 7.98
CA PRO A 15 -9.56 -0.73 7.96
C PRO A 15 -10.15 -0.81 9.37
N THR A 16 -11.34 -0.26 9.52
CA THR A 16 -12.17 -0.46 10.70
C THR A 16 -13.58 -0.80 10.24
N VAL A 17 -14.25 -1.68 10.98
CA VAL A 17 -15.61 -2.06 10.67
C VAL A 17 -16.55 -1.20 11.51
N THR A 18 -17.48 -0.53 10.84
CA THR A 18 -18.50 0.29 11.49
C THR A 18 -19.88 -0.21 11.08
N VAL A 19 -20.90 0.20 11.85
CA VAL A 19 -22.28 -0.12 11.52
C VAL A 19 -22.97 1.17 11.07
N ASN A 20 -23.57 1.15 9.87
CA ASN A 20 -24.26 2.31 9.35
C ASN A 20 -25.66 2.42 9.95
N THR A 21 -26.43 3.45 9.54
CA THR A 21 -27.77 3.70 10.05
C THR A 21 -28.76 2.60 9.71
N LEU A 22 -28.47 1.80 8.70
CA LEU A 22 -29.31 0.66 8.30
C LEU A 22 -28.94 -0.65 9.01
N GLY A 23 -27.94 -0.62 9.89
CA GLY A 23 -27.47 -1.80 10.61
C GLY A 23 -26.48 -2.66 9.82
N GLU A 24 -26.04 -2.22 8.66
CA GLU A 24 -25.07 -2.95 7.85
C GLU A 24 -23.64 -2.69 8.33
N GLN A 25 -22.80 -3.73 8.25
CA GLN A 25 -21.38 -3.59 8.53
C GLN A 25 -20.69 -2.99 7.32
N VAL A 26 -19.94 -1.91 7.56
CA VAL A 26 -19.20 -1.19 6.51
C VAL A 26 -17.74 -1.11 6.93
N THR A 27 -16.83 -1.43 6.01
CA THR A 27 -15.40 -1.27 6.22
C THR A 27 -14.99 0.13 5.79
N VAL A 28 -14.39 0.88 6.69
CA VAL A 28 -13.92 2.24 6.44
C VAL A 28 -12.42 2.28 6.71
N TYR A 29 -11.67 2.89 5.80
CA TYR A 29 -10.22 3.04 5.94
C TYR A 29 -9.91 4.45 6.42
N SER A 30 -9.12 4.56 7.49
CA SER A 30 -8.67 5.83 8.02
C SER A 30 -7.15 5.87 8.09
N MET A 31 -6.59 7.07 7.89
CA MET A 31 -5.16 7.26 7.92
C MET A 31 -4.62 7.09 9.33
N VAL A 32 -3.61 6.26 9.50
CA VAL A 32 -2.99 6.01 10.81
C VAL A 32 -1.55 6.52 10.87
N HIS A 33 -0.81 6.46 9.76
CA HIS A 33 0.59 6.86 9.72
C HIS A 33 0.97 7.41 8.36
N ALA A 34 2.03 8.24 8.35
CA ALA A 34 2.73 8.66 7.15
C ALA A 34 4.20 8.29 7.33
N TYR A 35 4.78 7.59 6.36
CA TYR A 35 6.16 7.15 6.42
C TYR A 35 6.89 7.53 5.15
N ARG A 36 8.22 7.57 5.24
CA ARG A 36 9.06 7.69 4.06
C ARG A 36 9.45 6.33 3.55
N ALA A 37 9.47 6.19 2.23
CA ALA A 37 9.78 4.93 1.57
C ALA A 37 10.68 5.14 0.37
N ARG A 38 11.35 4.06 -0.03
CA ARG A 38 12.10 4.00 -1.28
C ARG A 38 11.37 3.07 -2.23
N VAL A 39 11.15 3.53 -3.46
CA VAL A 39 10.61 2.67 -4.51
C VAL A 39 11.75 1.88 -5.11
N MET A 40 11.73 0.56 -4.92
CA MET A 40 12.79 -0.32 -5.40
C MET A 40 12.52 -0.84 -6.81
N HIS A 41 11.24 -1.10 -7.09
CA HIS A 41 10.84 -1.67 -8.36
C HIS A 41 9.42 -1.22 -8.70
N ARG A 42 9.21 -0.87 -9.97
CA ARG A 42 7.90 -0.49 -10.49
C ARG A 42 7.57 -1.38 -11.67
N SER A 43 6.34 -1.88 -11.70
CA SER A 43 5.79 -2.54 -12.86
C SER A 43 4.51 -1.82 -13.25
N HIS A 44 4.49 -1.23 -14.44
CA HIS A 44 3.31 -0.54 -14.94
C HIS A 44 2.28 -1.53 -15.42
N GLY A 45 1.02 -1.18 -15.23
CA GLY A 45 -0.07 -1.95 -15.79
C GLY A 45 0.06 -2.05 -17.29
N ARG A 46 -0.33 -3.19 -17.82
CA ARG A 46 -0.25 -3.46 -19.25
C ARG A 46 -1.59 -3.93 -19.75
N GLU A 47 -2.10 -3.25 -20.77
CA GLU A 47 -3.31 -3.67 -21.44
C GLU A 47 -2.98 -4.76 -22.46
N ASN A 48 -3.82 -5.81 -22.50
CA ASN A 48 -3.66 -6.83 -23.51
C ASN A 48 -3.90 -6.23 -24.89
N PHE A 49 -3.28 -6.81 -25.91
CA PHE A 49 -3.42 -6.40 -27.29
C PHE A 49 -4.87 -6.33 -27.74
N ASN A 50 -5.72 -7.19 -27.21
CA ASN A 50 -7.15 -7.20 -27.51
C ASN A 50 -7.98 -6.34 -26.53
N GLY A 51 -7.34 -5.66 -25.61
CA GLY A 51 -8.04 -4.85 -24.61
C GLY A 51 -8.72 -5.66 -23.50
N ASP A 52 -8.51 -6.97 -23.46
CA ASP A 52 -9.24 -7.84 -22.56
C ASP A 52 -8.60 -7.98 -21.17
N ILE A 53 -7.30 -7.78 -21.07
CA ILE A 53 -6.54 -7.99 -19.83
C ILE A 53 -5.78 -6.73 -19.50
N ILE A 54 -6.00 -6.22 -18.29
CA ILE A 54 -5.23 -5.10 -17.73
C ILE A 54 -4.53 -5.63 -16.50
N TYR A 55 -3.20 -5.59 -16.51
CA TYR A 55 -2.41 -5.94 -15.33
C TYR A 55 -2.30 -4.72 -14.42
N PRO A 56 -2.58 -4.86 -13.13
CA PRO A 56 -2.46 -3.73 -12.21
C PRO A 56 -1.01 -3.28 -12.06
N ASN A 57 -0.84 -2.00 -11.74
CA ASN A 57 0.47 -1.48 -11.38
C ASN A 57 0.93 -2.13 -10.08
N THR A 58 2.14 -2.64 -10.08
CA THR A 58 2.75 -3.20 -8.88
C THR A 58 4.03 -2.45 -8.57
N GLN A 59 4.35 -2.34 -7.30
CA GLN A 59 5.56 -1.67 -6.84
C GLN A 59 6.13 -2.39 -5.65
N THR A 60 7.44 -2.32 -5.49
CA THR A 60 8.13 -2.83 -4.31
C THR A 60 8.69 -1.63 -3.56
N LEU A 61 8.27 -1.48 -2.31
CA LEU A 61 8.69 -0.39 -1.45
C LEU A 61 9.61 -0.90 -0.35
N GLN A 62 10.59 -0.09 0.01
CA GLN A 62 11.46 -0.37 1.13
C GLN A 62 11.31 0.75 2.16
N MET A 63 11.10 0.38 3.41
CA MET A 63 10.86 1.31 4.50
C MET A 63 11.72 0.92 5.70
N ARG A 64 11.82 1.81 6.69
CA ARG A 64 12.58 1.50 7.91
C ARG A 64 11.88 0.43 8.73
N ILE A 65 12.64 -0.34 9.49
CA ILE A 65 12.14 -1.49 10.25
C ILE A 65 11.08 -1.12 11.31
N TYR A 66 11.08 0.10 11.77
CA TYR A 66 10.16 0.52 12.84
C TYR A 66 8.75 0.86 12.32
N VAL A 67 8.52 0.83 11.01
CA VAL A 67 7.20 1.19 10.48
C VAL A 67 6.16 0.15 10.90
N ASP A 68 4.95 0.64 11.22
CA ASP A 68 3.83 -0.20 11.63
C ASP A 68 2.87 -0.34 10.45
N VAL A 69 3.02 -1.44 9.71
CA VAL A 69 2.20 -1.75 8.54
C VAL A 69 1.64 -3.15 8.70
N HIS A 70 0.34 -3.30 8.53
CA HIS A 70 -0.36 -4.59 8.62
C HIS A 70 -0.81 -5.06 7.25
N ASP A 71 -1.04 -6.36 7.13
CA ASP A 71 -1.41 -6.98 5.85
C ASP A 71 -2.68 -6.41 5.23
N ASN A 72 -3.60 -5.93 6.06
CA ASN A 72 -4.88 -5.40 5.60
C ASN A 72 -4.83 -3.90 5.30
N ASP A 73 -3.69 -3.26 5.50
CA ASP A 73 -3.57 -1.83 5.30
C ASP A 73 -3.59 -1.47 3.83
N ILE A 74 -4.10 -0.27 3.55
CA ILE A 74 -4.05 0.33 2.22
C ILE A 74 -2.97 1.41 2.26
N ILE A 75 -2.18 1.47 1.21
CA ILE A 75 -1.11 2.45 1.09
C ILE A 75 -1.49 3.46 0.01
N LYS A 76 -1.48 4.74 0.37
CA LYS A 76 -1.65 5.82 -0.60
C LYS A 76 -0.28 6.34 -1.00
N PHE A 77 0.02 6.29 -2.28
CA PHE A 77 1.29 6.69 -2.85
C PHE A 77 1.05 7.34 -4.21
N GLN A 78 1.53 8.58 -4.40
CA GLN A 78 1.39 9.32 -5.64
C GLN A 78 -0.06 9.39 -6.15
N ASP A 79 -1.00 9.69 -5.23
CA ASP A 79 -2.43 9.83 -5.51
C ASP A 79 -3.13 8.55 -5.95
N HIS A 80 -2.49 7.39 -5.77
CA HIS A 80 -3.09 6.09 -6.02
C HIS A 80 -3.11 5.28 -4.75
N TYR A 81 -4.11 4.40 -4.65
CA TYR A 81 -4.24 3.50 -3.51
C TYR A 81 -3.77 2.11 -3.90
N TYR A 82 -3.02 1.48 -3.01
CA TYR A 82 -2.43 0.16 -3.21
C TYR A 82 -2.77 -0.74 -2.05
N ARG A 83 -2.93 -2.03 -2.33
CA ARG A 83 -3.05 -3.05 -1.29
C ARG A 83 -1.74 -3.83 -1.20
N ILE A 84 -1.50 -4.40 -0.03
CA ILE A 84 -0.31 -5.23 0.19
C ILE A 84 -0.62 -6.64 -0.31
N THR A 85 0.22 -7.16 -1.20
CA THR A 85 0.00 -8.47 -1.83
C THR A 85 0.67 -9.61 -1.08
N GLN A 86 1.69 -9.31 -0.30
CA GLN A 86 2.42 -10.30 0.49
C GLN A 86 2.71 -9.73 1.87
N ALA A 87 2.91 -10.63 2.84
CA ALA A 87 3.28 -10.20 4.18
C ALA A 87 4.57 -9.37 4.14
N PRO A 88 4.67 -8.31 4.95
CA PRO A 88 5.88 -7.49 4.97
C PRO A 88 7.12 -8.33 5.28
N LEU A 89 8.16 -8.14 4.47
CA LEU A 89 9.40 -8.88 4.60
C LEU A 89 10.42 -8.05 5.38
N VAL A 90 10.71 -8.48 6.59
CA VAL A 90 11.61 -7.76 7.50
C VAL A 90 13.04 -8.22 7.28
N ASP A 91 13.93 -7.27 7.01
CA ASP A 91 15.37 -7.51 6.94
C ASP A 91 16.05 -6.81 8.11
N ARG A 92 16.42 -7.59 9.12
CA ARG A 92 17.01 -7.05 10.34
C ARG A 92 18.45 -6.57 10.14
N ASP A 93 19.17 -7.17 9.21
CA ASP A 93 20.56 -6.77 8.94
C ASP A 93 20.64 -5.39 8.32
N GLN A 94 19.70 -5.06 7.44
CA GLN A 94 19.64 -3.75 6.82
C GLN A 94 18.69 -2.79 7.51
N GLN A 95 18.00 -3.25 8.55
CA GLN A 95 17.05 -2.44 9.32
C GLN A 95 15.93 -1.88 8.44
N CYS A 96 15.37 -2.73 7.58
CA CYS A 96 14.32 -2.30 6.67
C CYS A 96 13.22 -3.34 6.52
N VAL A 97 12.09 -2.88 6.01
CA VAL A 97 10.94 -3.71 5.67
C VAL A 97 10.63 -3.52 4.19
N THR A 98 10.46 -4.61 3.47
CA THR A 98 10.10 -4.58 2.06
C THR A 98 8.63 -4.95 1.92
N LEU A 99 7.88 -4.12 1.19
CA LEU A 99 6.47 -4.32 0.91
C LEU A 99 6.27 -4.47 -0.60
N GLU A 100 5.48 -5.46 -0.98
CA GLU A 100 5.00 -5.58 -2.35
C GLU A 100 3.56 -5.13 -2.39
N ILE A 101 3.25 -4.17 -3.24
CA ILE A 101 1.95 -3.53 -3.31
C ILE A 101 1.42 -3.55 -4.74
N GLU A 102 0.10 -3.58 -4.86
CA GLU A 102 -0.61 -3.62 -6.12
C GLU A 102 -1.69 -2.56 -6.11
N GLN A 103 -1.81 -1.81 -7.20
CA GLN A 103 -2.82 -0.74 -7.29
C GLN A 103 -4.22 -1.29 -7.17
N VAL A 104 -5.02 -0.64 -6.33
CA VAL A 104 -6.44 -0.97 -6.16
C VAL A 104 -7.23 -0.18 -7.19
N ILE A 105 -7.99 -0.89 -8.01
CA ILE A 105 -8.82 -0.29 -9.07
C ILE A 105 -10.22 0.02 -8.53
N GLU A 106 -10.65 -0.71 -7.51
CA GLU A 106 -11.96 -0.57 -6.90
C GLU A 106 -12.01 0.67 -5.99
N ASP A 107 -13.22 1.20 -5.80
CA ASP A 107 -13.41 2.30 -4.88
C ASP A 107 -13.19 1.85 -3.44
N ILE A 108 -12.43 2.66 -2.69
CA ILE A 108 -12.13 2.42 -1.29
C ILE A 108 -12.86 3.47 -0.45
N ASN A 109 -13.53 3.01 0.58
CA ASN A 109 -14.23 3.92 1.49
C ASN A 109 -13.24 4.54 2.47
N ILE A 110 -12.75 5.73 2.14
CA ILE A 110 -11.78 6.47 2.94
C ILE A 110 -12.51 7.48 3.81
N GLN A 111 -12.12 7.50 5.07
CA GLN A 111 -12.67 8.44 6.03
C GLN A 111 -11.71 9.61 6.25
#